data_74be0a3733d6e0ec1ac3f50b895e7a10
#
_entry.id   74be0a3733d6e0ec1ac3f50b895e7a10
#
_cell.length_a   1.000
_cell.length_b   1.000
_cell.length_c   1.000
_cell.angle_alpha   90.00
_cell.angle_beta   90.00
_cell.angle_gamma   90.00
#
_symmetry.space_group_name_H-M   'P 1'
#
loop_
_entity.id
_entity.type
_entity.pdbx_description
1 polymer ?
#
loop_
_entity_poly.entity_id
_entity_poly.type
_entity_poly.pdbx_seq_one_letter_code
_entity_poly.pdbx_strand_id
1 'polypeptide(L)'
;FIFYNNFKNVITQIPQAEQIIPTFRKKDNKDKKDKDNILSYEFEPDEDEILEDLLPKNVSVQIFKAFLENAASEQGSRMTAMDNATRNAGDLVDKLTINYNRSRQASITKELIEIISGAESL
;
A
#
# COMPACT_ATOMS: atom_id res chain seq x y z
N PHE A 1 4.99 -1.76 22.02
CA PHE A 1 4.11 -1.96 20.85
C PHE A 1 4.70 -1.26 19.65
N ILE A 2 4.63 -1.92 18.47
CA ILE A 2 4.86 -1.31 17.17
C ILE A 2 3.53 -1.24 16.43
N PHE A 3 3.26 -0.08 15.81
CA PHE A 3 2.13 0.13 14.93
C PHE A 3 2.65 0.25 13.50
N TYR A 4 2.16 -0.61 12.61
CA TYR A 4 2.56 -0.61 11.21
C TYR A 4 1.45 -1.15 10.32
N ASN A 5 1.56 -0.89 9.02
CA ASN A 5 0.63 -1.44 8.04
C ASN A 5 1.14 -2.78 7.53
N ASN A 6 0.38 -3.84 7.81
CA ASN A 6 0.66 -5.16 7.26
C ASN A 6 0.22 -5.20 5.79
N PHE A 7 1.14 -5.55 4.92
CA PHE A 7 0.91 -5.65 3.49
C PHE A 7 0.25 -6.98 3.13
N LYS A 8 -1.02 -6.96 2.77
CA LYS A 8 -1.75 -8.14 2.31
C LYS A 8 -1.73 -8.26 0.79
N ASN A 9 -2.04 -7.16 0.12
CA ASN A 9 -1.95 -7.00 -1.34
C ASN A 9 -1.89 -5.50 -1.68
N VAL A 10 -1.72 -5.16 -2.95
CA VAL A 10 -1.58 -3.78 -3.43
C VAL A 10 -2.79 -2.90 -3.07
N ILE A 11 -3.99 -3.50 -2.98
CA ILE A 11 -5.24 -2.78 -2.70
C ILE A 11 -5.55 -2.75 -1.21
N THR A 12 -5.13 -3.79 -0.45
CA THR A 12 -5.53 -3.96 0.95
C THR A 12 -4.30 -3.96 1.85
N GLN A 13 -4.22 -2.95 2.69
CA GLN A 13 -3.27 -2.86 3.79
C GLN A 13 -4.06 -2.81 5.09
N ILE A 14 -3.58 -3.51 6.11
CA ILE A 14 -4.26 -3.62 7.39
C ILE A 14 -3.36 -3.02 8.48
N PRO A 15 -3.78 -1.90 9.11
CA PRO A 15 -3.06 -1.38 10.26
C PRO A 15 -3.16 -2.37 11.40
N GLN A 16 -2.03 -2.72 11.99
CA GLN A 16 -1.97 -3.59 13.15
C GLN A 16 -0.99 -3.09 14.19
N ALA A 17 -1.25 -3.49 15.44
CA ALA A 17 -0.38 -3.26 16.56
C ALA A 17 0.21 -4.59 16.99
N GLU A 18 1.53 -4.69 17.04
CA GLU A 18 2.23 -5.87 17.51
C GLU A 18 3.01 -5.55 18.78
N GLN A 19 2.86 -6.40 19.78
CA GLN A 19 3.61 -6.25 21.01
C GLN A 19 4.94 -7.00 20.89
N ILE A 20 6.04 -6.26 21.03
CA ILE A 20 7.39 -6.84 20.97
C ILE A 20 7.83 -7.30 22.35
N ILE A 21 7.62 -6.48 23.37
CA ILE A 21 8.06 -6.74 24.75
C ILE A 21 6.88 -6.47 25.70
N PRO A 22 6.54 -7.41 26.59
CA PRO A 22 7.04 -8.80 26.68
C PRO A 22 6.56 -9.65 25.50
N THR A 23 7.37 -10.60 25.08
CA THR A 23 6.99 -11.59 24.06
C THR A 23 5.90 -12.51 24.60
N PHE A 24 4.72 -12.46 23.98
CA PHE A 24 3.68 -13.43 24.28
C PHE A 24 3.95 -14.73 23.49
N ARG A 25 4.20 -15.80 24.22
CA ARG A 25 4.14 -17.12 23.63
C ARG A 25 2.66 -17.41 23.32
N LYS A 26 2.27 -17.42 22.05
CA LYS A 26 0.98 -17.98 21.65
C LYS A 26 0.96 -19.42 22.18
N LYS A 27 0.10 -19.68 23.15
CA LYS A 27 -0.18 -21.05 23.57
C LYS A 27 -0.88 -21.72 22.40
N ASP A 28 -0.13 -22.38 21.54
CA ASP A 28 -0.70 -23.29 20.58
C ASP A 28 -1.41 -24.38 21.39
N ASN A 29 -2.73 -24.50 21.22
CA ASN A 29 -3.55 -25.51 21.90
C ASN A 29 -3.17 -26.96 21.50
N LYS A 30 -2.05 -27.16 20.84
CA LYS A 30 -1.46 -28.45 20.50
C LYS A 30 -0.63 -29.06 21.64
N ASP A 31 -0.21 -28.29 22.64
CA ASP A 31 0.67 -28.74 23.73
C ASP A 31 0.00 -29.70 24.73
N LYS A 32 -1.21 -30.20 24.44
CA LYS A 32 -1.87 -31.17 25.34
C LYS A 32 -1.56 -32.64 25.07
N LYS A 33 -0.85 -32.97 24.00
CA LYS A 33 -0.54 -34.37 23.65
C LYS A 33 0.93 -34.78 23.71
N ASP A 34 1.86 -33.83 23.80
CA ASP A 34 3.30 -34.16 23.75
C ASP A 34 4.02 -33.89 25.08
N LYS A 35 3.35 -34.14 26.23
CA LYS A 35 3.99 -34.02 27.53
C LYS A 35 5.01 -35.12 27.83
N ASP A 36 5.07 -36.18 27.02
CA ASP A 36 5.91 -37.32 27.31
C ASP A 36 7.23 -37.39 26.52
N ASN A 37 7.52 -36.43 25.65
CA ASN A 37 8.78 -36.36 24.92
C ASN A 37 9.43 -34.97 25.08
N ILE A 38 9.75 -34.58 26.28
CA ILE A 38 10.69 -33.47 26.51
C ILE A 38 12.07 -34.05 26.22
N LEU A 39 12.50 -33.96 24.95
CA LEU A 39 13.91 -34.19 24.62
C LEU A 39 14.71 -33.12 25.37
N SER A 40 15.51 -33.57 26.33
CA SER A 40 16.49 -32.73 27.00
C SER A 40 17.58 -32.40 25.98
N TYR A 41 17.57 -31.14 25.51
CA TYR A 41 18.65 -30.66 24.65
C TYR A 41 19.78 -30.13 25.53
N GLU A 42 20.99 -30.51 25.22
CA GLU A 42 22.19 -29.88 25.76
C GLU A 42 22.55 -28.68 24.88
N PHE A 43 22.81 -27.54 25.49
CA PHE A 43 23.18 -26.32 24.80
C PHE A 43 24.67 -26.01 25.00
N GLU A 44 25.35 -25.68 23.91
CA GLU A 44 26.71 -25.15 23.92
C GLU A 44 26.74 -23.87 23.08
N PRO A 45 27.13 -22.72 23.59
CA PRO A 45 27.41 -22.37 24.98
C PRO A 45 26.15 -22.35 25.87
N ASP A 46 26.27 -21.87 27.12
CA ASP A 46 25.21 -21.87 28.13
C ASP A 46 23.94 -21.14 27.62
N GLU A 47 22.76 -21.60 28.08
CA GLU A 47 21.44 -21.03 27.64
C GLU A 47 21.34 -19.53 27.83
N ASP A 48 21.89 -19.00 28.94
CA ASP A 48 21.84 -17.57 29.26
C ASP A 48 22.68 -16.74 28.25
N GLU A 49 23.84 -17.22 27.83
CA GLU A 49 24.71 -16.57 26.87
C GLU A 49 24.06 -16.54 25.47
N ILE A 50 23.41 -17.65 25.08
CA ILE A 50 22.66 -17.72 23.83
C ILE A 50 21.47 -16.74 23.83
N LEU A 51 20.74 -16.66 24.94
CA LEU A 51 19.58 -15.78 25.05
C LEU A 51 20.00 -14.31 25.04
N GLU A 52 21.11 -13.93 25.66
CA GLU A 52 21.62 -12.55 25.67
C GLU A 52 21.93 -12.07 24.24
N ASP A 53 22.40 -12.92 23.36
CA ASP A 53 22.66 -12.58 21.95
C ASP A 53 21.40 -12.64 21.07
N LEU A 54 20.52 -13.61 21.30
CA LEU A 54 19.34 -13.84 20.46
C LEU A 54 18.20 -12.85 20.73
N LEU A 55 18.00 -12.42 21.98
CA LEU A 55 16.90 -11.50 22.31
C LEU A 55 17.00 -10.15 21.60
N PRO A 56 18.14 -9.45 21.61
CA PRO A 56 18.30 -8.21 20.86
C PRO A 56 18.15 -8.41 19.34
N LYS A 57 18.69 -9.51 18.82
CA LYS A 57 18.55 -9.85 17.38
C LYS A 57 17.10 -10.08 17.00
N ASN A 58 16.34 -10.79 17.82
CA ASN A 58 14.92 -11.02 17.58
C ASN A 58 14.13 -9.71 17.54
N VAL A 59 14.36 -8.81 18.50
CA VAL A 59 13.73 -7.48 18.51
C VAL A 59 14.09 -6.70 17.25
N SER A 60 15.36 -6.68 16.86
CA SER A 60 15.83 -6.00 15.64
C SER A 60 15.16 -6.54 14.39
N VAL A 61 15.01 -7.85 14.27
CA VAL A 61 14.35 -8.50 13.13
C VAL A 61 12.86 -8.15 13.07
N GLN A 62 12.17 -8.12 14.22
CA GLN A 62 10.75 -7.74 14.27
C GLN A 62 10.54 -6.28 13.86
N ILE A 63 11.40 -5.37 14.34
CA ILE A 63 11.37 -3.96 13.93
C ILE A 63 11.63 -3.84 12.42
N PHE A 64 12.66 -4.51 11.93
CA PHE A 64 13.02 -4.48 10.51
C PHE A 64 11.88 -5.03 9.62
N LYS A 65 11.24 -6.11 10.04
CA LYS A 65 10.05 -6.65 9.38
C LYS A 65 8.94 -5.60 9.30
N ALA A 66 8.63 -4.93 10.40
CA ALA A 66 7.61 -3.89 10.44
C ALA A 66 7.93 -2.71 9.49
N PHE A 67 9.20 -2.31 9.38
CA PHE A 67 9.64 -1.30 8.42
C PHE A 67 9.43 -1.74 6.97
N LEU A 68 9.80 -2.97 6.63
CA LEU A 68 9.64 -3.51 5.28
C LEU A 68 8.17 -3.62 4.88
N GLU A 69 7.31 -4.10 5.78
CA GLU A 69 5.88 -4.21 5.53
C GLU A 69 5.23 -2.83 5.38
N ASN A 70 5.61 -1.87 6.20
CA ASN A 70 5.12 -0.50 6.07
C ASN A 70 5.58 0.16 4.76
N ALA A 71 6.85 -0.01 4.37
CA ALA A 71 7.38 0.50 3.11
C ALA A 71 6.67 -0.14 1.90
N ALA A 72 6.45 -1.44 1.93
CA ALA A 72 5.71 -2.15 0.89
C ALA A 72 4.26 -1.65 0.79
N SER A 73 3.60 -1.44 1.94
CA SER A 73 2.24 -0.90 2.01
C SER A 73 2.15 0.52 1.44
N GLU A 74 3.11 1.38 1.75
CA GLU A 74 3.18 2.73 1.21
C GLU A 74 3.35 2.73 -0.31
N GLN A 75 4.26 1.93 -0.85
CA GLN A 75 4.48 1.82 -2.29
C GLN A 75 3.26 1.23 -3.00
N GLY A 76 2.61 0.22 -2.41
CA GLY A 76 1.37 -0.36 -2.93
C GLY A 76 0.24 0.67 -3.00
N SER A 77 0.03 1.44 -1.93
CA SER A 77 -0.96 2.51 -1.90
C SER A 77 -0.66 3.62 -2.92
N ARG A 78 0.61 4.00 -3.04
CA ARG A 78 1.05 5.00 -4.02
C ARG A 78 0.79 4.51 -5.44
N MET A 79 1.11 3.26 -5.75
CA MET A 79 0.84 2.65 -7.06
C MET A 79 -0.65 2.70 -7.40
N THR A 80 -1.52 2.29 -6.47
CA THR A 80 -2.98 2.32 -6.67
C THR A 80 -3.50 3.74 -6.86
N ALA A 81 -3.00 4.69 -6.07
CA ALA A 81 -3.39 6.10 -6.18
C ALA A 81 -2.97 6.70 -7.54
N MET A 82 -1.76 6.39 -8.01
CA MET A 82 -1.27 6.87 -9.30
C MET A 82 -2.00 6.22 -10.49
N ASP A 83 -2.36 4.95 -10.39
CA ASP A 83 -3.17 4.28 -11.42
C ASP A 83 -4.55 4.95 -11.55
N ASN A 84 -5.22 5.19 -10.42
CA ASN A 84 -6.49 5.90 -10.40
C ASN A 84 -6.35 7.35 -10.92
N ALA A 85 -5.29 8.05 -10.55
CA ALA A 85 -5.02 9.40 -11.04
C ALA A 85 -4.79 9.42 -12.55
N THR A 86 -4.04 8.46 -13.09
CA THR A 86 -3.81 8.32 -14.54
C THR A 86 -5.09 8.06 -15.30
N ARG A 87 -5.95 7.18 -14.79
CA ARG A 87 -7.26 6.88 -15.39
C ARG A 87 -8.15 8.12 -15.39
N ASN A 88 -8.26 8.81 -14.24
CA ASN A 88 -9.05 10.02 -14.13
C ASN A 88 -8.52 11.16 -15.05
N ALA A 89 -7.20 11.25 -15.21
CA ALA A 89 -6.59 12.21 -16.13
C ALA A 89 -6.94 11.88 -17.59
N GLY A 90 -6.93 10.61 -17.98
CA GLY A 90 -7.39 10.16 -19.30
C GLY A 90 -8.83 10.59 -19.58
N ASP A 91 -9.74 10.27 -18.67
CA ASP A 91 -11.16 10.66 -18.78
C ASP A 91 -11.35 12.19 -18.89
N LEU A 92 -10.52 12.95 -18.18
CA LEU A 92 -10.56 14.43 -18.25
C LEU A 92 -10.07 14.93 -19.61
N VAL A 93 -9.00 14.36 -20.15
CA VAL A 93 -8.47 14.72 -21.48
C VAL A 93 -9.51 14.44 -22.56
N ASP A 94 -10.20 13.30 -22.50
CA ASP A 94 -11.25 12.96 -23.45
C ASP A 94 -12.43 13.96 -23.39
N LYS A 95 -12.89 14.30 -22.20
CA LYS A 95 -13.92 15.33 -21.99
C LYS A 95 -13.51 16.70 -22.52
N LEU A 96 -12.27 17.11 -22.25
CA LEU A 96 -11.74 18.38 -22.74
C LEU A 96 -11.60 18.40 -24.26
N THR A 97 -11.20 17.29 -24.86
CA THR A 97 -11.11 17.14 -26.32
C THR A 97 -12.48 17.31 -26.99
N ILE A 98 -13.52 16.68 -26.43
CA ILE A 98 -14.90 16.82 -26.92
C ILE A 98 -15.35 18.29 -26.79
N ASN A 99 -15.14 18.91 -25.63
CA ASN A 99 -15.49 20.31 -25.39
C ASN A 99 -14.75 21.26 -26.33
N TYR A 100 -13.46 21.04 -26.55
CA TYR A 100 -12.67 21.82 -27.49
C TYR A 100 -13.21 21.71 -28.92
N ASN A 101 -13.47 20.51 -29.41
CA ASN A 101 -14.02 20.30 -30.73
C ASN A 101 -15.40 20.97 -30.90
N ARG A 102 -16.25 20.85 -29.87
CA ARG A 102 -17.57 21.54 -29.88
C ARG A 102 -17.44 23.05 -29.92
N SER A 103 -16.55 23.63 -29.10
CA SER A 103 -16.29 25.05 -29.09
C SER A 103 -15.74 25.56 -30.42
N ARG A 104 -14.77 24.80 -30.99
CA ARG A 104 -14.21 25.11 -32.31
C ARG A 104 -15.28 25.10 -33.40
N GLN A 105 -16.16 24.09 -33.44
CA GLN A 105 -17.25 24.02 -34.41
C GLN A 105 -18.23 25.20 -34.23
N ALA A 106 -18.55 25.55 -32.98
CA ALA A 106 -19.42 26.67 -32.70
C ALA A 106 -18.80 28.02 -33.18
N SER A 107 -17.50 28.21 -32.98
CA SER A 107 -16.77 29.39 -33.46
C SER A 107 -16.79 29.48 -34.98
N ILE A 108 -16.46 28.36 -35.66
CA ILE A 108 -16.49 28.32 -37.14
C ILE A 108 -17.90 28.62 -37.67
N THR A 109 -18.93 28.00 -37.03
CA THR A 109 -20.32 28.26 -37.44
C THR A 109 -20.73 29.72 -37.26
N LYS A 110 -20.32 30.34 -36.16
CA LYS A 110 -20.58 31.77 -35.89
C LYS A 110 -19.92 32.64 -36.94
N GLU A 111 -18.65 32.39 -37.27
CA GLU A 111 -17.91 33.13 -38.31
C GLU A 111 -18.57 32.99 -39.69
N LEU A 112 -19.04 31.78 -40.04
CA LEU A 112 -19.76 31.56 -41.29
C LEU A 112 -21.08 32.33 -41.33
N ILE A 113 -21.85 32.35 -40.25
CA ILE A 113 -23.10 33.14 -40.16
C ILE A 113 -22.81 34.64 -40.30
N GLU A 114 -21.76 35.16 -39.67
CA GLU A 114 -21.36 36.55 -39.78
C GLU A 114 -20.97 36.92 -41.22
N ILE A 115 -20.27 36.07 -41.94
CA ILE A 115 -19.91 36.25 -43.35
C ILE A 115 -21.16 36.28 -44.23
N ILE A 116 -22.06 35.30 -44.04
CA ILE A 116 -23.31 35.22 -44.84
C ILE A 116 -24.19 36.43 -44.60
N SER A 117 -24.39 36.83 -43.34
CA SER A 117 -25.21 38.00 -43.02
C SER A 117 -24.59 39.32 -43.51
N GLY A 118 -23.24 39.40 -43.53
CA GLY A 118 -22.53 40.52 -44.15
C GLY A 118 -22.69 40.59 -45.67
N ALA A 119 -22.76 39.42 -46.32
CA ALA A 119 -22.97 39.38 -47.77
C ALA A 119 -24.41 39.66 -48.19
N GLU A 120 -25.43 39.35 -47.34
CA GLU A 120 -26.84 39.73 -47.59
C GLU A 120 -27.12 41.23 -47.36
N SER A 121 -26.24 41.92 -46.63
CA SER A 121 -26.42 43.35 -46.34
C SER A 121 -25.81 44.28 -47.38
N LEU A 122 -25.20 43.73 -48.42
CA LEU A 122 -24.67 44.44 -49.58
C LEU A 122 -25.64 44.31 -50.75
#